data_7a53809633574812cbd5d8b40426f934
#
_entry.id   7a53809633574812cbd5d8b40426f934
#
_cell.length_a   1.000
_cell.length_b   1.000
_cell.length_c   1.000
_cell.angle_alpha   90.00
_cell.angle_beta   90.00
_cell.angle_gamma   90.00
#
_symmetry.space_group_name_H-M   'P 1'
#
loop_
_entity.id
_entity.type
_entity.pdbx_description
1 polymer ?
#
loop_
_entity_poly.entity_id
_entity_poly.type
_entity_poly.pdbx_seq_one_letter_code
_entity_poly.pdbx_strand_id
1 'polypeptide(L)'
;YAKKALSLEPDNLDAASAVAQLAAQDDVALLDKLSALIEKGNRQMERENHFKESMGDFWMVLETRPYMRLRYDYMQTLIRCGMYRQAILEGRQLMELCKEDNLGVRFDLIHLYAHLDDLEPALALKDSHPANKDDGQFLMALAALYFKRGALDESLACLKKLCAVNRDAKRFLQLVHKEDRSEEH
;
A
#
# COMPACT_ATOMS: atom_id res chain seq x y z
N TYR A 1 23.71 13.97 2.23
CA TYR A 1 23.93 12.80 3.10
C TYR A 1 23.86 11.49 2.31
N ALA A 2 22.81 11.19 1.53
CA ALA A 2 22.63 9.94 0.79
C ALA A 2 23.77 9.62 -0.19
N LYS A 3 24.25 10.61 -0.98
CA LYS A 3 25.41 10.42 -1.87
C LYS A 3 26.69 10.07 -1.10
N LYS A 4 26.88 10.62 0.10
CA LYS A 4 28.03 10.28 0.95
C LYS A 4 27.89 8.85 1.51
N ALA A 5 26.68 8.45 1.92
CA ALA A 5 26.43 7.08 2.36
C ALA A 5 26.74 6.06 1.25
N LEU A 6 26.29 6.31 0.00
CA LEU A 6 26.62 5.46 -1.14
C LEU A 6 28.12 5.39 -1.48
N SER A 7 28.89 6.46 -1.19
CA SER A 7 30.35 6.41 -1.40
C SER A 7 31.06 5.54 -0.37
N LEU A 8 30.46 5.33 0.80
CA LEU A 8 30.98 4.47 1.86
C LEU A 8 30.45 3.04 1.76
N GLU A 9 29.16 2.91 1.42
CA GLU A 9 28.46 1.64 1.28
C GLU A 9 27.72 1.61 -0.07
N PRO A 10 28.34 1.15 -1.15
CA PRO A 10 27.74 1.14 -2.49
C PRO A 10 26.48 0.27 -2.62
N ASP A 11 26.29 -0.68 -1.69
CA ASP A 11 25.14 -1.58 -1.66
C ASP A 11 24.01 -1.12 -0.72
N ASN A 12 24.13 0.08 -0.15
CA ASN A 12 23.10 0.65 0.72
C ASN A 12 21.84 1.06 -0.09
N LEU A 13 20.82 0.22 -0.05
CA LEU A 13 19.57 0.40 -0.80
C LEU A 13 18.77 1.63 -0.35
N ASP A 14 18.76 1.98 0.95
CA ASP A 14 18.07 3.18 1.43
C ASP A 14 18.71 4.46 0.85
N ALA A 15 20.03 4.53 0.88
CA ALA A 15 20.74 5.67 0.31
C ALA A 15 20.57 5.75 -1.21
N ALA A 16 20.52 4.58 -1.90
CA ALA A 16 20.29 4.51 -3.33
C ALA A 16 18.86 4.94 -3.69
N SER A 17 17.84 4.50 -2.94
CA SER A 17 16.44 4.94 -3.12
C SER A 17 16.31 6.45 -2.93
N ALA A 18 16.90 7.01 -1.86
CA ALA A 18 16.87 8.44 -1.61
C ALA A 18 17.54 9.26 -2.73
N VAL A 19 18.65 8.77 -3.29
CA VAL A 19 19.31 9.43 -4.44
C VAL A 19 18.45 9.34 -5.69
N ALA A 20 17.81 8.18 -5.93
CA ALA A 20 16.92 8.00 -7.07
C ALA A 20 15.71 8.96 -7.01
N GLN A 21 15.09 9.09 -5.83
CA GLN A 21 13.96 10.00 -5.59
C GLN A 21 14.34 11.47 -5.83
N LEU A 22 15.52 11.90 -5.36
CA LEU A 22 16.02 13.27 -5.57
C LEU A 22 16.47 13.57 -7.00
N ALA A 23 16.84 12.54 -7.77
CA ALA A 23 17.35 12.68 -9.13
C ALA A 23 16.30 12.40 -10.22
N ALA A 24 15.11 11.94 -9.85
CA ALA A 24 14.03 11.72 -10.79
C ALA A 24 13.35 13.05 -11.14
N GLN A 25 13.02 13.23 -12.43
CA GLN A 25 12.31 14.40 -12.93
C GLN A 25 10.80 14.28 -12.73
N ASP A 26 10.30 13.06 -12.76
CA ASP A 26 8.90 12.68 -12.58
C ASP A 26 8.79 11.25 -12.03
N ASP A 27 7.55 10.82 -11.73
CA ASP A 27 7.29 9.49 -11.19
C ASP A 27 7.62 8.35 -12.17
N VAL A 28 7.54 8.57 -13.48
CA VAL A 28 7.88 7.55 -14.49
C VAL A 28 9.39 7.31 -14.50
N ALA A 29 10.18 8.40 -14.54
CA ALA A 29 11.64 8.31 -14.41
C ALA A 29 12.07 7.71 -13.06
N LEU A 30 11.28 7.92 -12.01
CA LEU A 30 11.53 7.31 -10.72
C LEU A 30 11.27 5.79 -10.75
N LEU A 31 10.21 5.34 -11.42
CA LEU A 31 9.92 3.90 -11.57
C LEU A 31 11.10 3.15 -12.20
N ASP A 32 11.67 3.68 -13.28
CA ASP A 32 12.82 3.06 -13.95
C ASP A 32 14.02 2.91 -12.99
N LYS A 33 14.29 3.96 -12.22
CA LYS A 33 15.39 3.94 -11.24
C LYS A 33 15.14 2.95 -10.11
N LEU A 34 13.93 2.95 -9.54
CA LEU A 34 13.57 2.03 -8.45
C LEU A 34 13.55 0.57 -8.94
N SER A 35 13.05 0.31 -10.15
CA SER A 35 13.08 -1.03 -10.76
C SER A 35 14.51 -1.58 -10.88
N ALA A 36 15.44 -0.77 -11.38
CA ALA A 36 16.85 -1.16 -11.47
C ALA A 36 17.48 -1.43 -10.07
N LEU A 37 17.07 -0.65 -9.06
CA LEU A 37 17.52 -0.87 -7.67
C LEU A 37 16.91 -2.14 -7.06
N ILE A 38 15.65 -2.47 -7.39
CA ILE A 38 15.02 -3.73 -6.96
C ILE A 38 15.75 -4.93 -7.54
N GLU A 39 16.16 -4.89 -8.82
CA GLU A 39 16.97 -5.96 -9.40
C GLU A 39 18.32 -6.13 -8.69
N LYS A 40 18.96 -5.01 -8.30
CA LYS A 40 20.16 -5.05 -7.47
C LYS A 40 19.86 -5.66 -6.09
N GLY A 41 18.79 -5.24 -5.46
CA GLY A 41 18.32 -5.77 -4.18
C GLY A 41 18.01 -7.26 -4.24
N ASN A 42 17.34 -7.73 -5.30
CA ASN A 42 17.06 -9.15 -5.52
C ASN A 42 18.35 -9.99 -5.50
N ARG A 43 19.36 -9.55 -6.27
CA ARG A 43 20.67 -10.23 -6.29
C ARG A 43 21.38 -10.23 -4.93
N GLN A 44 21.20 -9.15 -4.14
CA GLN A 44 21.74 -9.07 -2.78
C GLN A 44 21.03 -10.07 -1.86
N MET A 45 19.69 -10.06 -1.84
CA MET A 45 18.88 -10.96 -0.99
C MET A 45 19.12 -12.44 -1.34
N GLU A 46 19.33 -12.74 -2.63
CA GLU A 46 19.64 -14.10 -3.09
C GLU A 46 21.07 -14.52 -2.66
N ARG A 47 22.07 -13.66 -2.87
CA ARG A 47 23.46 -13.91 -2.46
C ARG A 47 23.58 -14.18 -0.96
N GLU A 48 22.78 -13.48 -0.16
CA GLU A 48 22.75 -13.57 1.30
C GLU A 48 21.75 -14.63 1.82
N ASN A 49 21.13 -15.42 0.93
CA ASN A 49 20.14 -16.47 1.21
C ASN A 49 18.86 -16.02 1.94
N HIS A 50 18.56 -14.73 1.98
CA HIS A 50 17.39 -14.21 2.69
C HIS A 50 16.06 -14.75 2.13
N PHE A 51 15.94 -14.90 0.82
CA PHE A 51 14.73 -15.51 0.23
C PHE A 51 14.48 -16.95 0.68
N LYS A 52 15.52 -17.68 1.08
CA LYS A 52 15.40 -19.05 1.56
C LYS A 52 15.20 -19.12 3.07
N GLU A 53 15.88 -18.25 3.82
CA GLU A 53 15.97 -18.36 5.28
C GLU A 53 14.98 -17.45 6.01
N SER A 54 14.55 -16.34 5.38
CA SER A 54 13.75 -15.29 6.01
C SER A 54 12.40 -15.03 5.33
N MET A 55 11.96 -15.91 4.41
CA MET A 55 10.69 -15.73 3.71
C MET A 55 9.52 -15.67 4.70
N GLY A 56 8.75 -14.60 4.63
CA GLY A 56 7.65 -14.31 5.56
C GLY A 56 8.05 -13.43 6.75
N ASP A 57 9.34 -13.28 7.03
CA ASP A 57 9.88 -12.56 8.19
C ASP A 57 10.89 -11.47 7.82
N PHE A 58 10.87 -10.99 6.57
CA PHE A 58 11.85 -10.02 6.05
C PHE A 58 11.95 -8.77 6.92
N TRP A 59 10.86 -8.28 7.50
CA TRP A 59 10.93 -7.11 8.38
C TRP A 59 11.63 -7.38 9.71
N MET A 60 11.67 -8.63 10.17
CA MET A 60 12.32 -8.99 11.44
C MET A 60 13.85 -9.00 11.33
N VAL A 61 14.38 -9.15 10.10
CA VAL A 61 15.81 -9.11 9.79
C VAL A 61 16.20 -7.67 9.42
N LEU A 62 17.20 -7.10 10.09
CA LEU A 62 17.59 -5.68 9.89
C LEU A 62 18.12 -5.43 8.47
N GLU A 63 18.88 -6.36 7.95
CA GLU A 63 19.57 -6.31 6.67
C GLU A 63 18.58 -6.29 5.49
N THR A 64 17.39 -6.88 5.65
CA THR A 64 16.37 -6.94 4.60
C THR A 64 15.41 -5.74 4.60
N ARG A 65 15.36 -4.95 5.68
CA ARG A 65 14.45 -3.78 5.77
C ARG A 65 14.67 -2.73 4.69
N PRO A 66 15.91 -2.39 4.28
CA PRO A 66 16.12 -1.47 3.17
C PRO A 66 15.50 -1.96 1.85
N TYR A 67 15.57 -3.28 1.60
CA TYR A 67 14.93 -3.89 0.43
C TYR A 67 13.40 -3.83 0.51
N MET A 68 12.81 -4.08 1.68
CA MET A 68 11.37 -3.95 1.90
C MET A 68 10.88 -2.52 1.67
N ARG A 69 11.61 -1.50 2.19
CA ARG A 69 11.26 -0.08 1.97
C ARG A 69 11.39 0.32 0.51
N LEU A 70 12.45 -0.10 -0.18
CA LEU A 70 12.66 0.15 -1.60
C LEU A 70 11.47 -0.37 -2.44
N ARG A 71 11.03 -1.59 -2.18
CA ARG A 71 9.88 -2.20 -2.86
C ARG A 71 8.57 -1.48 -2.54
N TYR A 72 8.39 -1.05 -1.30
CA TYR A 72 7.24 -0.26 -0.92
C TYR A 72 7.24 1.11 -1.62
N ASP A 73 8.38 1.81 -1.70
CA ASP A 73 8.52 3.06 -2.45
C ASP A 73 8.17 2.87 -3.95
N TYR A 74 8.58 1.74 -4.53
CA TYR A 74 8.22 1.37 -5.90
C TYR A 74 6.71 1.17 -6.05
N MET A 75 6.08 0.40 -5.16
CA MET A 75 4.62 0.22 -5.12
C MET A 75 3.88 1.55 -5.02
N GLN A 76 4.30 2.45 -4.12
CA GLN A 76 3.70 3.77 -3.97
C GLN A 76 3.86 4.62 -5.24
N THR A 77 5.00 4.50 -5.93
CA THR A 77 5.23 5.20 -7.19
C THR A 77 4.35 4.63 -8.32
N LEU A 78 4.15 3.31 -8.38
CA LEU A 78 3.18 2.69 -9.29
C LEU A 78 1.76 3.22 -9.07
N ILE A 79 1.35 3.40 -7.80
CA ILE A 79 0.04 3.99 -7.47
C ILE A 79 -0.08 5.41 -7.99
N ARG A 80 0.94 6.27 -7.78
CA ARG A 80 0.95 7.65 -8.31
C ARG A 80 0.91 7.71 -9.82
N CYS A 81 1.52 6.75 -10.51
CA CYS A 81 1.45 6.61 -11.97
C CYS A 81 0.14 6.00 -12.49
N GLY A 82 -0.83 5.65 -11.63
CA GLY A 82 -2.07 4.98 -12.02
C GLY A 82 -1.88 3.51 -12.45
N MET A 83 -0.72 2.91 -12.18
CA MET A 83 -0.38 1.53 -12.55
C MET A 83 -0.89 0.54 -11.47
N TYR A 84 -2.19 0.61 -11.16
CA TYR A 84 -2.79 -0.05 -10.00
C TYR A 84 -2.67 -1.57 -10.01
N ARG A 85 -2.74 -2.22 -11.19
CA ARG A 85 -2.59 -3.69 -11.27
C ARG A 85 -1.18 -4.14 -10.92
N GLN A 86 -0.17 -3.40 -11.37
CA GLN A 86 1.23 -3.65 -11.02
C GLN A 86 1.48 -3.37 -9.52
N ALA A 87 0.90 -2.29 -8.98
CA ALA A 87 0.97 -1.99 -7.56
C ALA A 87 0.35 -3.11 -6.70
N ILE A 88 -0.75 -3.73 -7.12
CA ILE A 88 -1.35 -4.88 -6.44
C ILE A 88 -0.40 -6.09 -6.47
N LEU A 89 0.23 -6.38 -7.61
CA LEU A 89 1.19 -7.49 -7.71
C LEU A 89 2.37 -7.27 -6.76
N GLU A 90 2.91 -6.06 -6.74
CA GLU A 90 4.01 -5.69 -5.85
C GLU A 90 3.59 -5.77 -4.36
N GLY A 91 2.42 -5.25 -4.02
CA GLY A 91 1.89 -5.32 -2.66
C GLY A 91 1.68 -6.75 -2.16
N ARG A 92 1.19 -7.65 -3.01
CA ARG A 92 1.07 -9.08 -2.67
C ARG A 92 2.43 -9.71 -2.40
N GLN A 93 3.45 -9.41 -3.21
CA GLN A 93 4.80 -9.89 -2.98
C GLN A 93 5.40 -9.35 -1.68
N LEU A 94 5.14 -8.08 -1.34
CA LEU A 94 5.56 -7.50 -0.06
C LEU A 94 4.92 -8.23 1.13
N MET A 95 3.65 -8.62 1.03
CA MET A 95 2.97 -9.39 2.08
C MET A 95 3.47 -10.86 2.15
N GLU A 96 3.93 -11.44 1.04
CA GLU A 96 4.60 -12.74 1.05
C GLU A 96 5.97 -12.68 1.74
N LEU A 97 6.72 -11.60 1.53
CA LEU A 97 8.01 -11.36 2.16
C LEU A 97 7.88 -11.08 3.68
N CYS A 98 6.78 -10.48 4.11
CA CYS A 98 6.52 -10.15 5.51
C CYS A 98 5.04 -10.39 5.86
N LYS A 99 4.75 -11.53 6.49
CA LYS A 99 3.38 -11.95 6.84
C LYS A 99 2.71 -11.05 7.87
N GLU A 100 3.49 -10.44 8.77
CA GLU A 100 2.99 -9.50 9.77
C GLU A 100 2.63 -8.13 9.20
N ASP A 101 2.97 -7.90 7.91
CA ASP A 101 2.69 -6.65 7.21
C ASP A 101 3.07 -5.39 8.00
N ASN A 102 4.30 -5.32 8.45
CA ASN A 102 4.82 -4.19 9.24
C ASN A 102 4.83 -2.86 8.48
N LEU A 103 4.77 -2.88 7.15
CA LEU A 103 4.64 -1.70 6.30
C LEU A 103 3.19 -1.23 6.13
N GLY A 104 2.21 -2.04 6.51
CA GLY A 104 0.80 -1.71 6.37
C GLY A 104 0.28 -1.79 4.92
N VAL A 105 0.90 -2.59 4.08
CA VAL A 105 0.57 -2.77 2.65
C VAL A 105 -0.89 -3.19 2.44
N ARG A 106 -1.48 -3.92 3.41
CA ARG A 106 -2.91 -4.29 3.38
C ARG A 106 -3.85 -3.10 3.23
N PHE A 107 -3.47 -1.93 3.76
CA PHE A 107 -4.29 -0.71 3.66
C PHE A 107 -4.25 -0.13 2.24
N ASP A 108 -3.11 -0.16 1.58
CA ASP A 108 -3.03 0.22 0.17
C ASP A 108 -3.80 -0.77 -0.71
N LEU A 109 -3.63 -2.08 -0.47
CA LEU A 109 -4.29 -3.13 -1.24
C LEU A 109 -5.82 -3.05 -1.16
N ILE A 110 -6.41 -2.82 0.02
CA ILE A 110 -7.87 -2.73 0.14
C ILE A 110 -8.44 -1.57 -0.67
N HIS A 111 -7.74 -0.42 -0.70
CA HIS A 111 -8.12 0.73 -1.52
C HIS A 111 -7.93 0.47 -3.01
N LEU A 112 -6.86 -0.20 -3.42
CA LEU A 112 -6.61 -0.57 -4.81
C LEU A 112 -7.69 -1.54 -5.33
N TYR A 113 -8.08 -2.53 -4.53
CA TYR A 113 -9.18 -3.42 -4.89
C TYR A 113 -10.51 -2.67 -5.04
N ALA A 114 -10.80 -1.74 -4.12
CA ALA A 114 -12.00 -0.91 -4.23
C ALA A 114 -11.96 0.02 -5.45
N HIS A 115 -10.78 0.51 -5.84
CA HIS A 115 -10.59 1.33 -7.03
C HIS A 115 -10.85 0.54 -8.31
N LEU A 116 -10.41 -0.72 -8.38
CA LEU A 116 -10.55 -1.61 -9.54
C LEU A 116 -11.84 -2.45 -9.52
N ASP A 117 -12.74 -2.25 -8.56
CA ASP A 117 -13.98 -3.03 -8.36
C ASP A 117 -13.75 -4.54 -8.10
N ASP A 118 -12.60 -4.90 -7.54
CA ASP A 118 -12.20 -6.27 -7.25
C ASP A 118 -12.71 -6.72 -5.86
N LEU A 119 -14.00 -7.12 -5.77
CA LEU A 119 -14.65 -7.48 -4.50
C LEU A 119 -14.04 -8.73 -3.85
N GLU A 120 -13.85 -9.81 -4.62
CA GLU A 120 -13.37 -11.08 -4.08
C GLU A 120 -12.00 -10.98 -3.38
N PRO A 121 -10.96 -10.38 -4.00
CA PRO A 121 -9.69 -10.19 -3.30
C PRO A 121 -9.78 -9.21 -2.13
N ALA A 122 -10.69 -8.22 -2.17
CA ALA A 122 -10.92 -7.32 -1.05
C ALA A 122 -11.51 -8.06 0.17
N LEU A 123 -12.47 -8.96 -0.05
CA LEU A 123 -13.04 -9.80 1.00
C LEU A 123 -12.03 -10.80 1.54
N ALA A 124 -11.26 -11.46 0.67
CA ALA A 124 -10.20 -12.37 1.08
C ALA A 124 -9.14 -11.66 1.96
N LEU A 125 -8.77 -10.43 1.58
CA LEU A 125 -7.84 -9.60 2.37
C LEU A 125 -8.42 -9.26 3.75
N LYS A 126 -9.69 -8.85 3.81
CA LYS A 126 -10.39 -8.60 5.08
C LYS A 126 -10.42 -9.83 5.97
N ASP A 127 -10.74 -10.99 5.41
CA ASP A 127 -10.88 -12.24 6.16
C ASP A 127 -9.52 -12.78 6.67
N SER A 128 -8.43 -12.53 5.93
CA SER A 128 -7.07 -12.85 6.38
C SER A 128 -6.54 -11.90 7.47
N HIS A 129 -7.20 -10.75 7.69
CA HIS A 129 -6.82 -9.76 8.71
C HIS A 129 -8.00 -9.43 9.65
N PRO A 130 -8.47 -10.39 10.46
CA PRO A 130 -9.68 -10.23 11.27
C PRO A 130 -9.58 -9.10 12.32
N ALA A 131 -8.37 -8.73 12.72
CA ALA A 131 -8.12 -7.58 13.60
C ALA A 131 -8.49 -6.23 12.96
N ASN A 132 -8.46 -6.15 11.62
CA ASN A 132 -8.78 -4.95 10.86
C ASN A 132 -10.21 -4.90 10.31
N LYS A 133 -11.06 -5.86 10.66
CA LYS A 133 -12.45 -5.95 10.13
C LYS A 133 -13.30 -4.70 10.37
N ASP A 134 -13.02 -3.97 11.46
CA ASP A 134 -13.70 -2.74 11.85
C ASP A 134 -12.77 -1.50 11.71
N ASP A 135 -11.64 -1.63 11.04
CA ASP A 135 -10.75 -0.53 10.71
C ASP A 135 -11.40 0.43 9.71
N GLY A 136 -11.23 1.73 9.92
CA GLY A 136 -11.88 2.76 9.11
C GLY A 136 -11.52 2.69 7.63
N GLN A 137 -10.28 2.33 7.28
CA GLN A 137 -9.83 2.23 5.89
C GLN A 137 -10.50 1.03 5.19
N PHE A 138 -10.59 -0.13 5.88
CA PHE A 138 -11.30 -1.29 5.36
C PHE A 138 -12.79 -1.02 5.20
N LEU A 139 -13.43 -0.40 6.20
CA LEU A 139 -14.85 -0.07 6.14
C LEU A 139 -15.17 0.90 5.00
N MET A 140 -14.34 1.93 4.79
CA MET A 140 -14.53 2.90 3.71
C MET A 140 -14.36 2.25 2.33
N ALA A 141 -13.29 1.48 2.13
CA ALA A 141 -13.02 0.81 0.86
C ALA A 141 -14.14 -0.19 0.51
N LEU A 142 -14.59 -0.99 1.48
CA LEU A 142 -15.68 -1.94 1.27
C LEU A 142 -17.02 -1.25 1.04
N ALA A 143 -17.31 -0.14 1.74
CA ALA A 143 -18.54 0.63 1.51
C ALA A 143 -18.61 1.14 0.07
N ALA A 144 -17.49 1.71 -0.44
CA ALA A 144 -17.41 2.17 -1.82
C ALA A 144 -17.58 1.02 -2.83
N LEU A 145 -16.95 -0.13 -2.55
CA LEU A 145 -16.98 -1.30 -3.41
C LEU A 145 -18.39 -1.90 -3.49
N TYR A 146 -19.07 -2.07 -2.35
CA TYR A 146 -20.45 -2.53 -2.29
C TYR A 146 -21.41 -1.55 -2.99
N PHE A 147 -21.20 -0.22 -2.79
CA PHE A 147 -22.00 0.79 -3.46
C PHE A 147 -21.90 0.70 -4.98
N LYS A 148 -20.69 0.62 -5.53
CA LYS A 148 -20.45 0.47 -6.98
C LYS A 148 -21.12 -0.79 -7.56
N ARG A 149 -21.26 -1.83 -6.75
CA ARG A 149 -21.90 -3.09 -7.14
C ARG A 149 -23.43 -3.12 -6.92
N GLY A 150 -24.00 -2.04 -6.42
CA GLY A 150 -25.44 -1.95 -6.12
C GLY A 150 -25.85 -2.70 -4.85
N ALA A 151 -24.91 -3.20 -4.06
CA ALA A 151 -25.15 -3.86 -2.76
C ALA A 151 -25.30 -2.79 -1.67
N LEU A 152 -26.44 -2.08 -1.70
CA LEU A 152 -26.64 -0.85 -0.92
C LEU A 152 -26.74 -1.14 0.59
N ASP A 153 -27.32 -2.26 0.99
CA ASP A 153 -27.47 -2.64 2.39
C ASP A 153 -26.12 -2.91 3.04
N GLU A 154 -25.22 -3.63 2.36
CA GLU A 154 -23.86 -3.91 2.78
C GLU A 154 -23.01 -2.63 2.83
N SER A 155 -23.16 -1.77 1.82
CA SER A 155 -22.49 -0.46 1.80
C SER A 155 -22.92 0.38 3.00
N LEU A 156 -24.22 0.48 3.26
CA LEU A 156 -24.78 1.23 4.40
C LEU A 156 -24.33 0.63 5.75
N ALA A 157 -24.25 -0.70 5.85
CA ALA A 157 -23.75 -1.37 7.05
C ALA A 157 -22.29 -1.00 7.34
N CYS A 158 -21.42 -0.95 6.31
CA CYS A 158 -20.04 -0.49 6.44
C CYS A 158 -19.96 0.98 6.87
N LEU A 159 -20.76 1.87 6.27
CA LEU A 159 -20.78 3.30 6.62
C LEU A 159 -21.28 3.52 8.06
N LYS A 160 -22.30 2.78 8.52
CA LYS A 160 -22.77 2.86 9.91
C LYS A 160 -21.67 2.46 10.90
N LYS A 161 -20.94 1.37 10.61
CA LYS A 161 -19.79 0.96 11.43
C LYS A 161 -18.68 2.00 11.40
N LEU A 162 -18.33 2.53 10.22
CA LEU A 162 -17.34 3.58 10.07
C LEU A 162 -17.67 4.80 10.94
N CYS A 163 -18.93 5.27 10.92
CA CYS A 163 -19.38 6.38 11.76
C CYS A 163 -19.36 6.07 13.27
N ALA A 164 -19.48 4.80 13.64
CA ALA A 164 -19.39 4.37 15.04
C ALA A 164 -17.94 4.38 15.56
N VAL A 165 -16.98 3.95 14.72
CA VAL A 165 -15.57 3.87 15.11
C VAL A 165 -14.79 5.15 14.86
N ASN A 166 -15.25 6.01 13.96
CA ASN A 166 -14.59 7.26 13.57
C ASN A 166 -15.56 8.47 13.61
N ARG A 167 -15.35 9.35 14.60
CA ARG A 167 -16.21 10.55 14.77
C ARG A 167 -16.04 11.57 13.65
N ASP A 168 -14.85 11.67 13.07
CA ASP A 168 -14.58 12.63 12.00
C ASP A 168 -15.24 12.18 10.68
N ALA A 169 -15.28 10.87 10.39
CA ALA A 169 -16.02 10.34 9.27
C ALA A 169 -17.52 10.66 9.36
N LYS A 170 -18.11 10.52 10.57
CA LYS A 170 -19.52 10.93 10.82
C LYS A 170 -19.74 12.41 10.55
N ARG A 171 -18.85 13.25 11.05
CA ARG A 171 -18.93 14.72 10.85
C ARG A 171 -18.79 15.10 9.38
N PHE A 172 -17.84 14.49 8.68
CA PHE A 172 -17.62 14.70 7.25
C PHE A 172 -18.88 14.36 6.44
N LEU A 173 -19.46 13.18 6.62
CA LEU A 173 -20.66 12.76 5.91
C LEU A 173 -21.86 13.70 6.18
N GLN A 174 -21.97 14.25 7.41
CA GLN A 174 -22.99 15.24 7.74
C GLN A 174 -22.78 16.59 7.03
N LEU A 175 -21.52 16.99 6.81
CA LEU A 175 -21.20 18.23 6.09
C LEU A 175 -21.51 18.09 4.60
N VAL A 176 -21.07 17.00 3.95
CA VAL A 176 -21.35 16.73 2.54
C VAL A 176 -22.87 16.73 2.28
N HIS A 177 -23.64 16.05 3.14
CA HIS A 177 -25.11 16.02 3.00
C HIS A 177 -25.79 17.40 3.16
N LYS A 178 -25.18 18.34 3.88
CA LYS A 178 -25.69 19.71 4.00
C LYS A 178 -25.37 20.56 2.77
N GLU A 179 -24.21 20.38 2.17
CA GLU A 179 -23.78 21.10 0.97
C GLU A 179 -24.67 20.72 -0.22
N ASP A 180 -24.94 19.41 -0.45
CA ASP A 180 -25.83 18.95 -1.51
C ASP A 180 -27.23 19.57 -1.43
N ARG A 181 -27.75 19.77 -0.21
CA ARG A 181 -29.08 20.41 -0.02
C ARG A 181 -29.07 21.92 -0.22
N SER A 182 -27.92 22.58 -0.17
CA SER A 182 -27.83 24.02 -0.39
C SER A 182 -27.75 24.41 -1.86
N GLU A 183 -27.39 23.47 -2.74
CA GLU A 183 -27.35 23.67 -4.20
C GLU A 183 -28.71 23.38 -4.89
N GLU A 184 -29.66 22.77 -4.19
CA GLU A 184 -31.03 22.50 -4.72
C GLU A 184 -32.01 23.67 -4.52
N HIS A 185 -31.57 24.83 -4.07
CA HIS A 185 -32.37 26.05 -3.88
C HIS A 185 -31.74 27.23 -4.62
#